data_7de24a5173700cb038aad009943f42d3
#
_entry.id   7de24a5173700cb038aad009943f42d3
#
_cell.length_a   1.000
_cell.length_b   1.000
_cell.length_c   1.000
_cell.angle_alpha   90.00
_cell.angle_beta   90.00
_cell.angle_gamma   90.00
#
_symmetry.space_group_name_H-M   'P 1'
#
loop_
_entity.id
_entity.type
_entity.pdbx_description
1 polymer ?
#
loop_
_entity_poly.entity_id
_entity_poly.type
_entity_poly.pdbx_seq_one_letter_code
_entity_poly.pdbx_strand_id
1 'polypeptide(L)'
;NKSNHYSYKNLGKGMRFMLYEFLKNNYKEAEPIFFSDIVIEGITKSAVNQQLKKLCDEGKLQKYENGIYYLPKKSRLKTNVGVNADMVARYKYVSRGGKVDGFYSGNTFANQLGISTQVPNKVEIVSNNMAAKIREIPIGKRTFIVRRPVVPVNEENVYVLQLLDLLKNLDMYLDESYDVAHDKVSQFVQIHGITKNDVDSYIREFPIAIFKYYYELRLDDVFA
;
A
#
# COMPACT_ATOMS: atom_id res chain seq x y z
N ASN A 1 -14.24 -17.72 -13.13
CA ASN A 1 -14.66 -18.53 -11.98
C ASN A 1 -14.50 -20.00 -12.30
N LYS A 2 -13.34 -20.58 -12.01
CA LYS A 2 -13.17 -22.03 -11.89
C LYS A 2 -12.65 -22.29 -10.48
N SER A 3 -13.58 -22.58 -9.58
CA SER A 3 -13.28 -23.19 -8.30
C SER A 3 -12.76 -24.61 -8.54
N ASN A 4 -11.44 -24.80 -8.42
CA ASN A 4 -10.86 -26.13 -8.39
C ASN A 4 -11.13 -26.75 -7.02
N HIS A 5 -12.16 -27.57 -6.93
CA HIS A 5 -12.41 -28.45 -5.81
C HIS A 5 -11.37 -29.59 -5.82
N TYR A 6 -10.37 -29.50 -4.97
CA TYR A 6 -9.48 -30.61 -4.68
C TYR A 6 -9.93 -31.32 -3.40
N SER A 7 -10.36 -32.59 -3.55
CA SER A 7 -10.72 -33.48 -2.45
C SER A 7 -9.46 -34.00 -1.75
N TYR A 8 -9.36 -33.84 -0.44
CA TYR A 8 -8.14 -34.00 0.36
C TYR A 8 -8.14 -35.30 1.16
N LYS A 9 -7.61 -36.38 0.59
CA LYS A 9 -7.29 -37.61 1.33
C LYS A 9 -5.85 -38.05 1.06
N ASN A 10 -4.85 -37.34 1.66
CA ASN A 10 -3.50 -37.86 1.97
C ASN A 10 -2.62 -36.76 2.60
N LEU A 11 -2.57 -36.79 3.92
CA LEU A 11 -2.21 -35.64 4.78
C LEU A 11 -0.73 -35.55 5.20
N GLY A 12 0.23 -35.81 4.37
CA GLY A 12 1.62 -35.61 4.79
C GLY A 12 2.51 -34.96 3.73
N LYS A 13 2.92 -35.71 2.72
CA LYS A 13 3.73 -35.20 1.59
C LYS A 13 2.85 -34.43 0.59
N GLY A 14 1.59 -34.83 0.42
CA GLY A 14 0.62 -34.18 -0.46
C GLY A 14 0.26 -32.76 -0.04
N MET A 15 0.14 -32.48 1.27
CA MET A 15 -0.21 -31.15 1.76
C MET A 15 0.89 -30.11 1.50
N ARG A 16 2.18 -30.46 1.59
CA ARG A 16 3.30 -29.58 1.27
C ARG A 16 3.34 -29.20 -0.21
N PHE A 17 3.14 -30.19 -1.05
CA PHE A 17 3.06 -29.99 -2.49
C PHE A 17 1.90 -29.05 -2.83
N MET A 18 0.74 -29.27 -2.22
CA MET A 18 -0.44 -28.43 -2.43
C MET A 18 -0.24 -26.96 -1.98
N LEU A 19 0.30 -26.72 -0.76
CA LEU A 19 0.56 -25.36 -0.31
C LEU A 19 1.56 -24.65 -1.23
N TYR A 20 2.63 -25.33 -1.62
CA TYR A 20 3.63 -24.73 -2.51
C TYR A 20 3.05 -24.38 -3.88
N GLU A 21 2.28 -25.28 -4.48
CA GLU A 21 1.59 -25.01 -5.77
C GLU A 21 0.53 -23.90 -5.62
N PHE A 22 -0.21 -23.88 -4.50
CA PHE A 22 -1.13 -22.78 -4.20
C PHE A 22 -0.39 -21.44 -4.17
N LEU A 23 0.76 -21.36 -3.48
CA LEU A 23 1.55 -20.13 -3.40
C LEU A 23 2.07 -19.70 -4.79
N LYS A 24 2.61 -20.62 -5.58
CA LYS A 24 3.10 -20.34 -6.93
C LYS A 24 2.00 -19.87 -7.90
N ASN A 25 0.79 -20.38 -7.74
CA ASN A 25 -0.32 -20.03 -8.61
C ASN A 25 -0.97 -18.68 -8.25
N ASN A 26 -0.83 -18.23 -6.98
CA ASN A 26 -1.50 -17.02 -6.48
C ASN A 26 -0.55 -15.86 -6.23
N TYR A 27 0.77 -16.08 -6.15
CA TYR A 27 1.76 -15.04 -5.84
C TYR A 27 2.93 -15.08 -6.83
N LYS A 28 3.46 -13.91 -7.14
CA LYS A 28 4.66 -13.77 -7.97
C LYS A 28 5.93 -13.96 -7.12
N GLU A 29 7.04 -14.29 -7.77
CA GLU A 29 8.35 -14.30 -7.11
C GLU A 29 8.70 -12.90 -6.57
N ALA A 30 9.34 -12.85 -5.41
CA ALA A 30 9.70 -11.63 -4.69
C ALA A 30 8.51 -10.71 -4.36
N GLU A 31 7.32 -11.28 -4.20
CA GLU A 31 6.10 -10.59 -3.76
C GLU A 31 5.78 -10.95 -2.29
N PRO A 32 5.39 -9.98 -1.44
CA PRO A 32 5.02 -10.27 -0.06
C PRO A 32 3.79 -11.18 0.03
N ILE A 33 3.91 -12.25 0.79
CA ILE A 33 2.85 -13.22 1.10
C ILE A 33 2.53 -13.11 2.59
N PHE A 34 1.34 -12.63 2.92
CA PHE A 34 0.91 -12.51 4.31
C PHE A 34 0.25 -13.81 4.77
N PHE A 35 0.70 -14.34 5.91
CA PHE A 35 0.11 -15.54 6.52
C PHE A 35 -1.40 -15.41 6.77
N SER A 36 -1.86 -14.21 7.12
CA SER A 36 -3.29 -13.90 7.30
C SER A 36 -4.14 -14.26 6.08
N ASP A 37 -3.58 -14.08 4.88
CA ASP A 37 -4.29 -14.19 3.61
C ASP A 37 -4.30 -15.60 3.05
N ILE A 38 -3.44 -16.47 3.58
CA ILE A 38 -3.42 -17.88 3.17
C ILE A 38 -4.62 -18.60 3.79
N VAL A 39 -5.67 -18.75 3.00
CA VAL A 39 -6.87 -19.50 3.36
C VAL A 39 -7.01 -20.66 2.39
N ILE A 40 -6.95 -21.88 2.93
CA ILE A 40 -7.12 -23.11 2.17
C ILE A 40 -8.22 -23.90 2.85
N GLU A 41 -9.26 -24.23 2.10
CA GLU A 41 -10.41 -24.99 2.62
C GLU A 41 -9.97 -26.33 3.22
N GLY A 42 -10.48 -26.64 4.40
CA GLY A 42 -10.17 -27.89 5.11
C GLY A 42 -8.79 -27.93 5.79
N ILE A 43 -7.98 -26.85 5.74
CA ILE A 43 -6.67 -26.78 6.35
C ILE A 43 -6.65 -25.72 7.47
N THR A 44 -6.25 -26.11 8.68
CA THR A 44 -6.15 -25.19 9.81
C THR A 44 -4.96 -24.23 9.65
N LYS A 45 -5.06 -23.03 10.23
CA LYS A 45 -3.95 -22.06 10.26
C LYS A 45 -2.68 -22.64 10.89
N SER A 46 -2.81 -23.49 11.91
CA SER A 46 -1.66 -24.19 12.52
C SER A 46 -0.96 -25.10 11.53
N ALA A 47 -1.72 -25.89 10.76
CA ALA A 47 -1.17 -26.78 9.73
C ALA A 47 -0.49 -25.97 8.60
N VAL A 48 -1.09 -24.87 8.16
CA VAL A 48 -0.47 -23.94 7.19
C VAL A 48 0.86 -23.43 7.72
N ASN A 49 0.91 -22.94 8.98
CA ASN A 49 2.13 -22.42 9.58
C ASN A 49 3.26 -23.47 9.66
N GLN A 50 2.94 -24.72 10.01
CA GLN A 50 3.90 -25.82 10.01
C GLN A 50 4.45 -26.11 8.60
N GLN A 51 3.61 -26.07 7.58
CA GLN A 51 4.03 -26.28 6.19
C GLN A 51 4.88 -25.12 5.67
N LEU A 52 4.54 -23.86 6.00
CA LEU A 52 5.35 -22.69 5.66
C LEU A 52 6.77 -22.81 6.23
N LYS A 53 6.89 -23.24 7.51
CA LYS A 53 8.20 -23.49 8.14
C LYS A 53 9.00 -24.51 7.34
N LYS A 54 8.40 -25.66 6.98
CA LYS A 54 9.06 -26.70 6.20
C LYS A 54 9.48 -26.21 4.80
N LEU A 55 8.65 -25.40 4.15
CA LEU A 55 9.00 -24.80 2.84
C LEU A 55 10.18 -23.82 2.97
N CYS A 56 10.28 -23.10 4.09
CA CYS A 56 11.44 -22.26 4.39
C CYS A 56 12.70 -23.10 4.62
N ASP A 57 12.60 -24.17 5.40
CA ASP A 57 13.73 -25.10 5.66
C ASP A 57 14.22 -25.77 4.36
N GLU A 58 13.31 -26.03 3.40
CA GLU A 58 13.62 -26.54 2.05
C GLU A 58 14.14 -25.46 1.07
N GLY A 59 14.19 -24.20 1.48
CA GLY A 59 14.60 -23.07 0.63
C GLY A 59 13.63 -22.72 -0.51
N LYS A 60 12.41 -23.32 -0.51
CA LYS A 60 11.36 -23.04 -1.49
C LYS A 60 10.58 -21.76 -1.21
N LEU A 61 10.61 -21.31 0.05
CA LEU A 61 10.01 -20.09 0.53
C LEU A 61 11.02 -19.37 1.42
N GLN A 62 10.95 -18.05 1.46
CA GLN A 62 11.76 -17.26 2.39
C GLN A 62 10.86 -16.46 3.31
N LYS A 63 11.30 -16.31 4.56
CA LYS A 63 10.63 -15.50 5.57
C LYS A 63 11.26 -14.13 5.63
N TYR A 64 10.47 -13.08 5.42
CA TYR A 64 10.90 -11.69 5.59
C TYR A 64 10.86 -11.29 7.07
N GLU A 65 9.71 -11.47 7.72
CA GLU A 65 9.49 -11.29 9.16
C GLU A 65 8.31 -12.17 9.61
N ASN A 66 7.89 -12.05 10.88
CA ASN A 66 6.79 -12.88 11.39
C ASN A 66 5.51 -12.67 10.59
N GLY A 67 5.00 -13.76 10.00
CA GLY A 67 3.78 -13.76 9.20
C GLY A 67 3.94 -13.22 7.79
N ILE A 68 5.16 -12.88 7.33
CA ILE A 68 5.43 -12.38 5.99
C ILE A 68 6.49 -13.23 5.32
N TYR A 69 6.13 -13.79 4.19
CA TYR A 69 6.94 -14.71 3.40
C TYR A 69 7.03 -14.23 1.94
N TYR A 70 7.87 -14.87 1.15
CA TYR A 70 7.94 -14.66 -0.29
C TYR A 70 8.56 -15.84 -1.01
N LEU A 71 8.20 -16.03 -2.27
CA LEU A 71 8.84 -16.98 -3.17
C LEU A 71 10.18 -16.37 -3.63
N PRO A 72 11.32 -17.07 -3.44
CA PRO A 72 12.61 -16.54 -3.83
C PRO A 72 12.71 -16.39 -5.35
N LYS A 73 13.18 -15.24 -5.82
CA LYS A 73 13.50 -15.03 -7.23
C LYS A 73 14.93 -15.50 -7.51
N LYS A 74 15.10 -16.43 -8.42
CA LYS A 74 16.42 -16.85 -8.89
C LYS A 74 17.02 -15.74 -9.75
N SER A 75 18.01 -15.03 -9.23
CA SER A 75 18.78 -14.05 -9.99
C SER A 75 19.99 -14.72 -10.66
N ARG A 76 20.27 -14.36 -11.92
CA ARG A 76 21.51 -14.74 -12.62
C ARG A 76 22.77 -14.17 -11.94
N LEU A 77 22.62 -13.12 -11.14
CA LEU A 77 23.71 -12.37 -10.48
C LEU A 77 24.00 -12.80 -9.04
N LYS A 78 23.54 -13.97 -8.59
CA LYS A 78 23.72 -14.49 -7.20
C LYS A 78 23.21 -13.58 -6.08
N THR A 79 22.59 -12.45 -6.38
CA THR A 79 21.91 -11.58 -5.42
C THR A 79 20.44 -11.97 -5.36
N ASN A 80 20.00 -12.50 -4.22
CA ASN A 80 18.57 -12.75 -4.00
C ASN A 80 17.84 -11.40 -4.01
N VAL A 81 17.09 -11.12 -5.07
CA VAL A 81 16.15 -10.02 -5.09
C VAL A 81 15.02 -10.43 -4.17
N GLY A 82 15.03 -9.90 -2.95
CA GLY A 82 14.03 -10.18 -1.92
C GLY A 82 12.99 -9.07 -1.81
N VAL A 83 12.01 -9.32 -0.98
CA VAL A 83 11.04 -8.33 -0.52
C VAL A 83 11.74 -7.30 0.38
N ASN A 84 11.38 -6.02 0.23
CA ASN A 84 11.85 -4.95 1.09
C ASN A 84 10.72 -4.31 1.90
N ALA A 85 11.07 -3.46 2.87
CA ALA A 85 10.12 -2.82 3.78
C ALA A 85 9.07 -1.97 3.05
N ASP A 86 9.48 -1.23 2.01
CA ASP A 86 8.57 -0.36 1.25
C ASP A 86 7.53 -1.19 0.47
N MET A 87 7.96 -2.30 -0.11
CA MET A 87 7.07 -3.23 -0.79
C MET A 87 6.06 -3.85 0.18
N VAL A 88 6.51 -4.28 1.36
CA VAL A 88 5.63 -4.82 2.41
C VAL A 88 4.63 -3.78 2.86
N ALA A 89 5.07 -2.55 3.14
CA ALA A 89 4.19 -1.45 3.55
C ALA A 89 3.15 -1.13 2.47
N ARG A 90 3.58 -1.04 1.19
CA ARG A 90 2.68 -0.81 0.07
C ARG A 90 1.59 -1.88 -0.04
N TYR A 91 1.99 -3.17 0.01
CA TYR A 91 1.06 -4.29 -0.09
C TYR A 91 0.10 -4.39 1.09
N LYS A 92 0.56 -4.00 2.27
CA LYS A 92 -0.25 -4.07 3.51
C LYS A 92 -1.20 -2.89 3.67
N TYR A 93 -0.79 -1.70 3.24
CA TYR A 93 -1.47 -0.45 3.59
C TYR A 93 -1.95 0.37 2.40
N VAL A 94 -1.37 0.23 1.22
CA VAL A 94 -1.70 1.07 0.07
C VAL A 94 -2.51 0.30 -0.97
N SER A 95 -1.91 -0.69 -1.61
CA SER A 95 -2.61 -1.44 -2.65
C SER A 95 -2.02 -2.82 -2.88
N ARG A 96 -2.90 -3.79 -3.17
CA ARG A 96 -2.53 -5.16 -3.47
C ARG A 96 -3.55 -5.83 -4.37
N GLY A 97 -3.07 -6.49 -5.44
CA GLY A 97 -3.93 -7.29 -6.33
C GLY A 97 -5.06 -6.50 -6.99
N GLY A 98 -4.86 -5.21 -7.27
CA GLY A 98 -5.86 -4.31 -7.84
C GLY A 98 -6.76 -3.62 -6.81
N LYS A 99 -6.78 -4.09 -5.56
CA LYS A 99 -7.51 -3.45 -4.47
C LYS A 99 -6.70 -2.29 -3.90
N VAL A 100 -7.32 -1.14 -3.74
CA VAL A 100 -6.74 0.06 -3.12
C VAL A 100 -7.29 0.22 -1.70
N ASP A 101 -6.40 0.23 -0.71
CA ASP A 101 -6.74 0.38 0.70
C ASP A 101 -6.17 1.66 1.32
N GLY A 102 -5.37 2.44 0.58
CA GLY A 102 -4.74 3.64 1.11
C GLY A 102 -3.89 4.38 0.09
N PHE A 103 -3.14 5.38 0.56
CA PHE A 103 -2.27 6.22 -0.25
C PHE A 103 -1.09 6.77 0.57
N TYR A 104 -0.03 7.18 -0.12
CA TYR A 104 1.08 7.92 0.49
C TYR A 104 0.64 9.36 0.82
N SER A 105 1.05 9.87 1.95
CA SER A 105 0.60 11.18 2.46
C SER A 105 1.74 12.02 3.03
N GLY A 106 1.44 13.20 3.53
CA GLY A 106 2.37 14.09 4.20
C GLY A 106 3.61 14.42 3.37
N ASN A 107 4.76 14.50 4.03
CA ASN A 107 6.04 14.75 3.36
C ASN A 107 6.38 13.70 2.30
N THR A 108 5.94 12.47 2.46
CA THR A 108 6.17 11.41 1.46
C THR A 108 5.49 11.74 0.14
N PHE A 109 4.21 12.10 0.17
CA PHE A 109 3.50 12.47 -1.05
C PHE A 109 3.96 13.81 -1.61
N ALA A 110 4.20 14.81 -0.77
CA ALA A 110 4.72 16.11 -1.17
C ALA A 110 6.06 15.99 -1.93
N ASN A 111 6.95 15.11 -1.45
CA ASN A 111 8.21 14.81 -2.14
C ASN A 111 7.98 14.06 -3.47
N GLN A 112 7.08 13.07 -3.50
CA GLN A 112 6.73 12.35 -4.73
C GLN A 112 6.13 13.27 -5.79
N LEU A 113 5.33 14.25 -5.36
CA LEU A 113 4.72 15.25 -6.25
C LEU A 113 5.73 16.32 -6.71
N GLY A 114 6.86 16.46 -6.00
CA GLY A 114 7.92 17.43 -6.30
C GLY A 114 7.63 18.85 -5.81
N ILE A 115 6.79 19.01 -4.78
CA ILE A 115 6.57 20.28 -4.06
C ILE A 115 7.44 20.40 -2.81
N SER A 116 8.04 19.30 -2.36
CA SER A 116 9.06 19.26 -1.31
C SER A 116 10.31 18.56 -1.79
N THR A 117 11.47 19.14 -1.48
CA THR A 117 12.80 18.56 -1.74
C THR A 117 13.25 17.64 -0.59
N GLN A 118 12.57 17.71 0.56
CA GLN A 118 12.89 16.94 1.75
C GLN A 118 12.54 15.47 1.56
N VAL A 119 13.54 14.60 1.68
CA VAL A 119 13.33 13.15 1.71
C VAL A 119 12.95 12.74 3.13
N PRO A 120 11.72 12.29 3.39
CA PRO A 120 11.29 11.97 4.73
C PRO A 120 11.99 10.72 5.28
N ASN A 121 12.44 10.79 6.53
CA ASN A 121 13.03 9.65 7.24
C ASN A 121 12.00 8.54 7.51
N LYS A 122 10.73 8.91 7.67
CA LYS A 122 9.60 8.00 7.88
C LYS A 122 8.62 8.17 6.73
N VAL A 123 8.19 7.05 6.16
CA VAL A 123 7.17 7.05 5.10
C VAL A 123 5.80 7.21 5.73
N GLU A 124 5.03 8.18 5.25
CA GLU A 124 3.67 8.46 5.72
C GLU A 124 2.63 7.83 4.80
N ILE A 125 1.67 7.12 5.40
CA ILE A 125 0.60 6.41 4.69
C ILE A 125 -0.74 6.66 5.40
N VAL A 126 -1.79 6.85 4.63
CA VAL A 126 -3.18 6.77 5.07
C VAL A 126 -3.76 5.45 4.59
N SER A 127 -4.43 4.69 5.47
CA SER A 127 -4.90 3.35 5.10
C SER A 127 -6.15 2.92 5.87
N ASN A 128 -7.08 2.26 5.15
CA ASN A 128 -8.21 1.55 5.75
C ASN A 128 -7.77 0.44 6.71
N ASN A 129 -6.58 -0.11 6.48
CA ASN A 129 -6.00 -1.21 7.28
C ASN A 129 -5.38 -0.70 8.59
N MET A 130 -5.79 0.49 9.06
CA MET A 130 -5.36 1.09 10.33
C MET A 130 -6.57 1.41 11.20
N ALA A 131 -6.70 0.70 12.32
CA ALA A 131 -7.76 0.95 13.31
C ALA A 131 -7.45 2.18 14.19
N ALA A 132 -6.19 2.38 14.58
CA ALA A 132 -5.77 3.52 15.36
C ALA A 132 -5.76 4.81 14.53
N LYS A 133 -6.00 5.98 15.20
CA LYS A 133 -5.94 7.28 14.54
C LYS A 133 -4.61 7.50 13.81
N ILE A 134 -3.49 7.17 14.49
CA ILE A 134 -2.12 7.22 13.96
C ILE A 134 -1.25 6.24 14.74
N ARG A 135 -0.30 5.60 14.06
CA ARG A 135 0.70 4.73 14.68
C ARG A 135 1.99 4.71 13.88
N GLU A 136 3.12 4.66 14.58
CA GLU A 136 4.40 4.27 14.01
C GLU A 136 4.51 2.75 13.96
N ILE A 137 4.89 2.22 12.80
CA ILE A 137 4.95 0.79 12.52
C ILE A 137 6.34 0.46 11.99
N PRO A 138 7.14 -0.32 12.71
CA PRO A 138 8.38 -0.86 12.19
C PRO A 138 8.08 -2.00 11.20
N ILE A 139 8.74 -1.98 10.05
CA ILE A 139 8.76 -3.07 9.07
C ILE A 139 10.22 -3.24 8.64
N GLY A 140 10.82 -4.39 8.97
CA GLY A 140 12.25 -4.61 8.79
C GLY A 140 13.06 -3.53 9.51
N LYS A 141 13.89 -2.79 8.77
CA LYS A 141 14.73 -1.70 9.30
C LYS A 141 14.14 -0.30 9.13
N ARG A 142 12.91 -0.17 8.61
CA ARG A 142 12.25 1.12 8.37
C ARG A 142 11.05 1.31 9.27
N THR A 143 10.75 2.58 9.56
CA THR A 143 9.55 2.96 10.32
C THR A 143 8.59 3.71 9.39
N PHE A 144 7.33 3.33 9.46
CA PHE A 144 6.23 3.93 8.71
C PHE A 144 5.27 4.61 9.69
N ILE A 145 4.76 5.78 9.32
CA ILE A 145 3.67 6.44 10.04
C ILE A 145 2.39 6.11 9.28
N VAL A 146 1.51 5.32 9.89
CA VAL A 146 0.25 4.93 9.26
C VAL A 146 -0.91 5.56 10.02
N ARG A 147 -1.81 6.23 9.28
CA ARG A 147 -3.00 6.91 9.81
C ARG A 147 -4.27 6.28 9.25
N ARG A 148 -5.33 6.29 10.05
CA ARG A 148 -6.67 5.97 9.56
C ARG A 148 -7.18 7.10 8.65
N PRO A 149 -7.85 6.80 7.52
CA PRO A 149 -8.44 7.81 6.66
C PRO A 149 -9.65 8.48 7.31
N VAL A 150 -9.96 9.69 6.86
CA VAL A 150 -11.18 10.43 7.25
C VAL A 150 -12.39 9.78 6.59
N VAL A 151 -12.25 9.41 5.33
CA VAL A 151 -13.24 8.69 4.53
C VAL A 151 -12.62 7.38 4.06
N PRO A 152 -13.35 6.24 4.05
CA PRO A 152 -12.82 4.99 3.51
C PRO A 152 -12.28 5.14 2.08
N VAL A 153 -11.08 4.64 1.86
CA VAL A 153 -10.36 4.72 0.57
C VAL A 153 -10.78 3.57 -0.33
N ASN A 154 -10.96 3.85 -1.61
CA ASN A 154 -11.19 2.87 -2.67
C ASN A 154 -10.54 3.33 -3.98
N GLU A 155 -10.71 2.55 -5.04
CA GLU A 155 -10.14 2.81 -6.36
C GLU A 155 -10.66 4.13 -6.99
N GLU A 156 -11.89 4.52 -6.68
CA GLU A 156 -12.56 5.69 -7.28
C GLU A 156 -12.14 7.00 -6.59
N ASN A 157 -11.89 6.95 -5.26
CA ASN A 157 -11.67 8.17 -4.47
C ASN A 157 -10.22 8.37 -3.98
N VAL A 158 -9.32 7.44 -4.21
CA VAL A 158 -7.95 7.48 -3.66
C VAL A 158 -7.21 8.76 -4.01
N TYR A 159 -7.29 9.23 -5.25
CA TYR A 159 -6.53 10.39 -5.70
C TYR A 159 -7.11 11.71 -5.23
N VAL A 160 -8.43 11.85 -5.19
CA VAL A 160 -9.07 13.04 -4.61
C VAL A 160 -8.83 13.12 -3.10
N LEU A 161 -8.91 12.00 -2.37
CA LEU A 161 -8.59 11.98 -0.94
C LEU A 161 -7.11 12.28 -0.66
N GLN A 162 -6.20 11.81 -1.52
CA GLN A 162 -4.78 12.10 -1.43
C GLN A 162 -4.49 13.59 -1.66
N LEU A 163 -5.14 14.20 -2.64
CA LEU A 163 -5.09 15.64 -2.90
C LEU A 163 -5.59 16.44 -1.68
N LEU A 164 -6.79 16.12 -1.18
CA LEU A 164 -7.38 16.82 -0.04
C LEU A 164 -6.55 16.64 1.24
N ASP A 165 -5.95 15.47 1.44
CA ASP A 165 -5.03 15.23 2.55
C ASP A 165 -3.74 16.06 2.47
N LEU A 166 -3.21 16.30 1.28
CA LEU A 166 -2.08 17.20 1.05
C LEU A 166 -2.46 18.65 1.39
N LEU A 167 -3.59 19.12 0.87
CA LEU A 167 -4.04 20.51 1.03
C LEU A 167 -4.24 20.91 2.49
N LYS A 168 -4.66 20.01 3.36
CA LYS A 168 -4.94 20.36 4.78
C LYS A 168 -3.73 20.91 5.54
N ASN A 169 -2.50 20.60 5.10
CA ASN A 169 -1.26 21.00 5.75
C ASN A 169 -0.19 21.44 4.71
N LEU A 170 -0.59 22.00 3.59
CA LEU A 170 0.28 22.31 2.45
C LEU A 170 1.51 23.15 2.86
N ASP A 171 1.33 24.19 3.68
CA ASP A 171 2.42 25.05 4.14
C ASP A 171 3.54 24.31 4.89
N MET A 172 3.23 23.15 5.48
CA MET A 172 4.24 22.33 6.18
C MET A 172 5.16 21.58 5.21
N TYR A 173 4.77 21.44 3.97
CA TYR A 173 5.47 20.64 2.98
C TYR A 173 6.07 21.45 1.85
N LEU A 174 5.60 22.69 1.69
CA LEU A 174 5.94 23.55 0.56
C LEU A 174 7.33 24.16 0.77
N ASP A 175 8.30 23.76 -0.05
CA ASP A 175 9.65 24.34 -0.07
C ASP A 175 9.78 25.43 -1.13
N GLU A 176 8.80 25.52 -2.06
CA GLU A 176 8.77 26.40 -3.21
C GLU A 176 7.57 27.36 -3.13
N SER A 177 7.33 28.14 -4.18
CA SER A 177 6.18 29.03 -4.28
C SER A 177 4.88 28.28 -4.53
N TYR A 178 3.75 28.96 -4.23
CA TYR A 178 2.42 28.44 -4.60
C TYR A 178 2.24 28.23 -6.09
N ASP A 179 2.92 29.00 -6.95
CA ASP A 179 2.85 28.82 -8.41
C ASP A 179 3.47 27.47 -8.83
N VAL A 180 4.63 27.10 -8.27
CA VAL A 180 5.24 25.80 -8.50
C VAL A 180 4.33 24.68 -8.00
N ALA A 181 3.76 24.84 -6.81
CA ALA A 181 2.83 23.87 -6.26
C ALA A 181 1.55 23.76 -7.11
N HIS A 182 1.02 24.87 -7.63
CA HIS A 182 -0.10 24.88 -8.58
C HIS A 182 0.18 24.00 -9.80
N ASP A 183 1.33 24.19 -10.45
CA ASP A 183 1.68 23.41 -11.65
C ASP A 183 1.75 21.92 -11.36
N LYS A 184 2.38 21.53 -10.24
CA LYS A 184 2.50 20.13 -9.83
C LYS A 184 1.16 19.50 -9.49
N VAL A 185 0.32 20.21 -8.73
CA VAL A 185 -1.03 19.76 -8.37
C VAL A 185 -1.92 19.69 -9.61
N SER A 186 -1.85 20.66 -10.52
CA SER A 186 -2.60 20.65 -11.78
C SER A 186 -2.26 19.42 -12.63
N GLN A 187 -0.98 19.10 -12.76
CA GLN A 187 -0.54 17.87 -13.44
C GLN A 187 -1.11 16.62 -12.78
N PHE A 188 -1.08 16.54 -11.45
CA PHE A 188 -1.63 15.42 -10.71
C PHE A 188 -3.15 15.27 -10.93
N VAL A 189 -3.88 16.37 -10.86
CA VAL A 189 -5.33 16.42 -11.13
C VAL A 189 -5.65 15.89 -12.54
N GLN A 190 -4.92 16.38 -13.55
CA GLN A 190 -5.11 15.98 -14.95
C GLN A 190 -4.77 14.51 -15.19
N ILE A 191 -3.64 14.04 -14.68
CA ILE A 191 -3.19 12.63 -14.84
C ILE A 191 -4.21 11.65 -14.26
N HIS A 192 -4.83 12.00 -13.12
CA HIS A 192 -5.77 11.12 -12.42
C HIS A 192 -7.24 11.42 -12.72
N GLY A 193 -7.51 12.43 -13.59
CA GLY A 193 -8.87 12.78 -14.01
C GLY A 193 -9.74 13.25 -12.85
N ILE A 194 -9.16 13.94 -11.84
CA ILE A 194 -9.92 14.43 -10.68
C ILE A 194 -10.80 15.58 -11.14
N THR A 195 -12.10 15.50 -10.86
CA THR A 195 -13.07 16.53 -11.22
C THR A 195 -13.45 17.40 -10.04
N LYS A 196 -14.07 18.56 -10.31
CA LYS A 196 -14.66 19.41 -9.27
C LYS A 196 -15.71 18.65 -8.43
N ASN A 197 -16.52 17.80 -9.06
CA ASN A 197 -17.50 16.98 -8.36
C ASN A 197 -16.85 16.00 -7.38
N ASP A 198 -15.70 15.43 -7.72
CA ASP A 198 -14.96 14.56 -6.81
C ASP A 198 -14.50 15.35 -5.59
N VAL A 199 -13.96 16.55 -5.78
CA VAL A 199 -13.54 17.43 -4.70
C VAL A 199 -14.74 17.83 -3.83
N ASP A 200 -15.82 18.31 -4.43
CA ASP A 200 -17.05 18.75 -3.72
C ASP A 200 -17.68 17.60 -2.90
N SER A 201 -17.52 16.37 -3.35
CA SER A 201 -18.03 15.18 -2.66
C SER A 201 -17.35 14.89 -1.32
N TYR A 202 -16.08 15.29 -1.16
CA TYR A 202 -15.29 14.91 0.00
C TYR A 202 -14.71 16.10 0.79
N ILE A 203 -14.64 17.30 0.22
CA ILE A 203 -13.94 18.44 0.84
C ILE A 203 -14.48 18.80 2.23
N ARG A 204 -15.78 18.59 2.48
CA ARG A 204 -16.45 18.89 3.76
C ARG A 204 -16.03 17.97 4.90
N GLU A 205 -15.47 16.83 4.59
CA GLU A 205 -14.95 15.86 5.58
C GLU A 205 -13.57 16.28 6.12
N PHE A 206 -12.94 17.29 5.51
CA PHE A 206 -11.62 17.77 5.87
C PHE A 206 -11.67 19.10 6.63
N PRO A 207 -10.60 19.48 7.36
CA PRO A 207 -10.55 20.75 8.10
C PRO A 207 -10.74 21.96 7.18
N ILE A 208 -11.35 23.02 7.71
CA ILE A 208 -11.67 24.25 6.96
C ILE A 208 -10.42 24.92 6.36
N ALA A 209 -9.24 24.71 6.94
CA ALA A 209 -7.97 25.20 6.40
C ALA A 209 -7.70 24.80 4.95
N ILE A 210 -8.31 23.70 4.48
CA ILE A 210 -8.17 23.22 3.13
C ILE A 210 -8.63 24.26 2.08
N PHE A 211 -9.67 25.05 2.41
CA PHE A 211 -10.19 26.07 1.51
C PHE A 211 -9.18 27.19 1.24
N LYS A 212 -8.34 27.56 2.25
CA LYS A 212 -7.25 28.51 2.02
C LYS A 212 -6.36 28.03 0.87
N TYR A 213 -5.87 26.79 0.96
CA TYR A 213 -4.94 26.25 -0.03
C TYR A 213 -5.60 25.93 -1.36
N TYR A 214 -6.90 25.61 -1.35
CA TYR A 214 -7.69 25.48 -2.57
C TYR A 214 -7.67 26.77 -3.39
N TYR A 215 -7.86 27.94 -2.73
CA TYR A 215 -7.80 29.24 -3.39
C TYR A 215 -6.37 29.70 -3.69
N GLU A 216 -5.41 29.52 -2.78
CA GLU A 216 -4.00 29.88 -3.01
C GLU A 216 -3.42 29.15 -4.22
N LEU A 217 -3.80 27.90 -4.42
CA LEU A 217 -3.41 27.09 -5.59
C LEU A 217 -4.32 27.31 -6.82
N ARG A 218 -5.29 28.23 -6.75
CA ARG A 218 -6.22 28.53 -7.86
C ARG A 218 -6.83 27.26 -8.48
N LEU A 219 -7.24 26.31 -7.64
CA LEU A 219 -7.74 25.03 -8.12
C LEU A 219 -9.06 25.14 -8.90
N ASP A 220 -9.82 26.24 -8.72
CA ASP A 220 -10.99 26.52 -9.58
C ASP A 220 -10.61 26.58 -11.06
N ASP A 221 -9.44 27.14 -11.39
CA ASP A 221 -8.95 27.24 -12.77
C ASP A 221 -8.55 25.87 -13.34
N VAL A 222 -8.16 24.94 -12.48
CA VAL A 222 -7.73 23.58 -12.87
C VAL A 222 -8.91 22.70 -13.25
N PHE A 223 -10.08 22.93 -12.62
CA PHE A 223 -11.31 22.17 -12.84
C PHE A 223 -12.26 22.82 -13.85
N ALA A 224 -11.89 23.98 -14.43
CA ALA A 224 -12.72 24.73 -15.37
C ALA A 224 -12.77 24.11 -16.80
#